data_4d6ec86a2ed45f8124847d40be944552
#
_entry.id   4d6ec86a2ed45f8124847d40be944552
#
_cell.length_a   1.000
_cell.length_b   1.000
_cell.length_c   1.000
_cell.angle_alpha   90.00
_cell.angle_beta   90.00
_cell.angle_gamma   90.00
#
_symmetry.space_group_name_H-M   'P 1'
#
loop_
_entity.id
_entity.type
_entity.pdbx_description
1 polymer ?
#
loop_
_entity_poly.entity_id
_entity_poly.type
_entity_poly.pdbx_seq_one_letter_code
_entity_poly.pdbx_strand_id
1 'polypeptide(L)'
;MSEVLPRSAMTQVTLSDIKKKATAAYWSLWSQARSVGRDVKIYLHWTAGRYSQFWDDYHIQIDRNGEIYMPAGVGLDDILYGTWRRNTGSIAISLLGCYDATPEGLGSEPPTAAQIETMSQVVTVLANALDLTIDKARVMTHGEAGDNEDGVWCHDPYGPKSTVERWDLEFLGTTESPVYDPYGSKGYRRGGDVIRGKANWYRKAGIKGVYDPR
;
A
#
# COMPACT_ATOMS: atom_id res chain seq x y z
N MET A 1 15.31 8.01 -9.56
CA MET A 1 15.14 8.95 -8.42
C MET A 1 13.67 9.28 -8.36
N SER A 2 13.05 9.15 -7.18
CA SER A 2 11.65 9.53 -6.97
C SER A 2 11.48 11.03 -7.17
N GLU A 3 10.44 11.43 -7.90
CA GLU A 3 10.15 12.83 -8.18
C GLU A 3 8.84 13.25 -7.49
N VAL A 4 8.86 14.44 -6.92
CA VAL A 4 7.65 15.08 -6.38
C VAL A 4 6.79 15.57 -7.53
N LEU A 5 5.56 15.13 -7.58
CA LEU A 5 4.59 15.55 -8.59
C LEU A 5 3.76 16.75 -8.08
N PRO A 6 3.51 17.75 -8.95
CA PRO A 6 2.57 18.81 -8.59
C PRO A 6 1.14 18.27 -8.51
N ARG A 7 0.29 18.91 -7.68
CA ARG A 7 -1.13 18.51 -7.58
C ARG A 7 -1.85 18.49 -8.92
N SER A 8 -1.45 19.36 -9.86
CA SER A 8 -2.01 19.42 -11.21
C SER A 8 -1.72 18.19 -12.08
N ALA A 9 -0.71 17.39 -11.71
CA ALA A 9 -0.39 16.13 -12.38
C ALA A 9 -1.16 14.93 -11.80
N MET A 10 -2.01 15.17 -10.79
CA MET A 10 -2.77 14.14 -10.10
C MET A 10 -4.26 14.22 -10.47
N THR A 11 -4.86 13.07 -10.69
CA THR A 11 -6.30 12.92 -10.88
C THR A 11 -6.91 12.36 -9.60
N GLN A 12 -7.89 13.05 -9.03
CA GLN A 12 -8.70 12.50 -7.94
C GLN A 12 -9.64 11.44 -8.49
N VAL A 13 -9.70 10.30 -7.81
CA VAL A 13 -10.49 9.14 -8.23
C VAL A 13 -11.33 8.60 -7.08
N THR A 14 -12.39 7.86 -7.42
CA THR A 14 -13.24 7.18 -6.44
C THR A 14 -12.89 5.70 -6.33
N LEU A 15 -13.42 5.02 -5.31
CA LEU A 15 -13.30 3.55 -5.20
C LEU A 15 -13.91 2.83 -6.42
N SER A 16 -14.99 3.38 -6.99
CA SER A 16 -15.59 2.86 -8.22
C SER A 16 -14.67 3.00 -9.44
N ASP A 17 -13.91 4.09 -9.51
CA ASP A 17 -12.91 4.28 -10.57
C ASP A 17 -11.75 3.28 -10.40
N ILE A 18 -11.30 3.06 -9.18
CA ILE A 18 -10.27 2.04 -8.86
C ILE A 18 -10.75 0.66 -9.31
N LYS A 19 -11.99 0.29 -8.99
CA LYS A 19 -12.59 -0.98 -9.43
C LYS A 19 -12.56 -1.14 -10.95
N LYS A 20 -12.99 -0.12 -11.69
CA LYS A 20 -12.97 -0.12 -13.15
C LYS A 20 -11.56 -0.28 -13.71
N LYS A 21 -10.62 0.51 -13.18
CA LYS A 21 -9.23 0.46 -13.61
C LYS A 21 -8.58 -0.89 -13.32
N ALA A 22 -8.82 -1.48 -12.15
CA ALA A 22 -8.31 -2.79 -11.78
C ALA A 22 -8.88 -3.90 -12.68
N THR A 23 -10.17 -3.85 -12.96
CA THR A 23 -10.81 -4.80 -13.86
C THR A 23 -10.22 -4.70 -15.28
N ALA A 24 -9.98 -3.50 -15.78
CA ALA A 24 -9.35 -3.29 -17.08
C ALA A 24 -7.89 -3.76 -17.13
N ALA A 25 -7.15 -3.63 -16.04
CA ALA A 25 -5.75 -4.02 -15.95
C ALA A 25 -5.52 -5.52 -15.62
N TYR A 26 -6.58 -6.28 -15.35
CA TYR A 26 -6.50 -7.66 -14.84
C TYR A 26 -5.53 -8.55 -15.62
N TRP A 27 -5.73 -8.69 -16.92
CA TRP A 27 -4.94 -9.59 -17.74
C TRP A 27 -3.50 -9.14 -17.90
N SER A 28 -3.27 -7.83 -18.02
CA SER A 28 -1.94 -7.25 -18.11
C SER A 28 -1.15 -7.50 -16.82
N LEU A 29 -1.72 -7.20 -15.66
CA LEU A 29 -1.09 -7.43 -14.36
C LEU A 29 -0.75 -8.90 -14.12
N TRP A 30 -1.70 -9.81 -14.38
CA TRP A 30 -1.47 -11.24 -14.22
C TRP A 30 -0.43 -11.77 -15.19
N SER A 31 -0.40 -11.29 -16.44
CA SER A 31 0.62 -11.64 -17.42
C SER A 31 2.01 -11.20 -16.95
N GLN A 32 2.13 -9.97 -16.48
CA GLN A 32 3.38 -9.45 -15.92
C GLN A 32 3.87 -10.27 -14.72
N ALA A 33 3.00 -10.51 -13.75
CA ALA A 33 3.34 -11.26 -12.55
C ALA A 33 3.84 -12.68 -12.89
N ARG A 34 3.12 -13.38 -13.76
CA ARG A 34 3.50 -14.73 -14.22
C ARG A 34 4.82 -14.73 -14.99
N SER A 35 5.13 -13.69 -15.73
CA SER A 35 6.40 -13.59 -16.46
C SER A 35 7.63 -13.58 -15.54
N VAL A 36 7.43 -13.20 -14.27
CA VAL A 36 8.47 -13.22 -13.23
C VAL A 36 8.20 -14.30 -12.16
N GLY A 37 7.33 -15.27 -12.47
CA GLY A 37 7.10 -16.46 -11.66
C GLY A 37 6.34 -16.23 -10.36
N ARG A 38 5.42 -15.25 -10.31
CA ARG A 38 4.66 -14.95 -9.10
C ARG A 38 3.21 -14.53 -9.39
N ASP A 39 2.42 -14.34 -8.33
CA ASP A 39 1.09 -13.75 -8.40
C ASP A 39 1.16 -12.22 -8.43
N VAL A 40 0.06 -11.59 -8.84
CA VAL A 40 -0.15 -10.15 -8.66
C VAL A 40 -0.06 -9.82 -7.18
N LYS A 41 0.59 -8.69 -6.85
CA LYS A 41 0.79 -8.25 -5.47
C LYS A 41 0.41 -6.78 -5.30
N ILE A 42 0.03 -6.44 -4.07
CA ILE A 42 -0.23 -5.07 -3.64
C ILE A 42 0.79 -4.74 -2.56
N TYR A 43 1.55 -3.68 -2.77
CA TYR A 43 2.50 -3.17 -1.78
C TYR A 43 2.02 -1.86 -1.18
N LEU A 44 2.06 -1.80 0.15
CA LEU A 44 1.55 -0.69 0.95
C LEU A 44 2.70 0.15 1.49
N HIS A 45 2.56 1.46 1.38
CA HIS A 45 3.59 2.41 1.73
C HIS A 45 3.03 3.60 2.52
N TRP A 46 3.92 4.33 3.18
CA TRP A 46 3.78 5.76 3.37
C TRP A 46 4.87 6.47 2.55
N THR A 47 4.69 7.75 2.24
CA THR A 47 5.65 8.46 1.38
C THR A 47 6.90 8.93 2.11
N ALA A 48 6.88 9.01 3.44
CA ALA A 48 7.86 9.73 4.27
C ALA A 48 8.03 11.21 3.86
N GLY A 49 7.12 11.73 3.05
CA GLY A 49 7.03 13.13 2.64
C GLY A 49 5.98 13.90 3.44
N ARG A 50 5.63 15.10 2.97
CA ARG A 50 4.56 15.91 3.54
C ARG A 50 3.18 15.41 3.09
N TYR A 51 2.12 15.71 3.85
CA TYR A 51 0.74 15.44 3.46
C TYR A 51 0.34 16.04 2.11
N SER A 52 1.04 17.08 1.67
CA SER A 52 0.78 17.79 0.41
C SER A 52 1.66 17.35 -0.76
N GLN A 53 2.56 16.38 -0.56
CA GLN A 53 3.52 15.95 -1.56
C GLN A 53 3.09 14.64 -2.21
N PHE A 54 2.90 14.66 -3.53
CA PHE A 54 2.67 13.47 -4.35
C PHE A 54 3.99 13.00 -4.99
N TRP A 55 4.05 11.72 -5.34
CA TRP A 55 5.27 11.09 -5.84
C TRP A 55 4.99 10.23 -7.07
N ASP A 56 5.98 10.06 -7.95
CA ASP A 56 5.85 9.27 -9.18
C ASP A 56 6.02 7.75 -8.99
N ASP A 57 6.40 7.31 -7.79
CA ASP A 57 6.65 5.89 -7.50
C ASP A 57 5.39 5.07 -7.20
N TYR A 58 4.23 5.69 -7.02
CA TYR A 58 3.02 5.05 -6.52
C TYR A 58 1.84 5.21 -7.47
N HIS A 59 1.11 4.13 -7.71
CA HIS A 59 -0.09 4.14 -8.53
C HIS A 59 -1.26 4.86 -7.86
N ILE A 60 -1.42 4.64 -6.55
CA ILE A 60 -2.52 5.18 -5.76
C ILE A 60 -1.94 5.88 -4.54
N GLN A 61 -2.35 7.11 -4.33
CA GLN A 61 -1.90 7.92 -3.22
C GLN A 61 -3.10 8.48 -2.47
N ILE A 62 -3.08 8.38 -1.14
CA ILE A 62 -4.21 8.74 -0.28
C ILE A 62 -3.79 9.91 0.60
N ASP A 63 -4.50 11.02 0.50
CA ASP A 63 -4.20 12.22 1.28
C ASP A 63 -4.70 12.12 2.72
N ARG A 64 -4.35 13.11 3.53
CA ARG A 64 -4.70 13.17 4.96
C ARG A 64 -6.22 13.07 5.24
N ASN A 65 -7.06 13.44 4.28
CA ASN A 65 -8.51 13.40 4.39
C ASN A 65 -9.11 12.06 3.91
N GLY A 66 -8.28 11.15 3.41
CA GLY A 66 -8.71 9.89 2.82
C GLY A 66 -9.15 10.01 1.36
N GLU A 67 -8.86 11.13 0.70
CA GLU A 67 -9.12 11.29 -0.73
C GLU A 67 -8.07 10.54 -1.55
N ILE A 68 -8.50 9.93 -2.66
CA ILE A 68 -7.68 9.03 -3.47
C ILE A 68 -7.22 9.75 -4.73
N TYR A 69 -5.95 9.66 -5.03
CA TYR A 69 -5.34 10.25 -6.21
C TYR A 69 -4.49 9.24 -6.97
N MET A 70 -4.43 9.40 -8.29
CA MET A 70 -3.53 8.68 -9.18
C MET A 70 -2.78 9.69 -10.06
N PRO A 71 -1.50 9.44 -10.40
CA PRO A 71 -0.82 10.27 -11.40
C PRO A 71 -1.58 10.22 -12.73
N ALA A 72 -1.75 11.37 -13.36
CA ALA A 72 -2.46 11.46 -14.64
C ALA A 72 -1.71 10.64 -15.72
N GLY A 73 -2.48 9.85 -16.49
CA GLY A 73 -1.92 9.01 -17.55
C GLY A 73 -1.26 7.72 -17.09
N VAL A 74 -1.23 7.43 -15.79
CA VAL A 74 -0.68 6.18 -15.23
C VAL A 74 -1.78 5.15 -15.07
N GLY A 75 -1.57 3.95 -15.62
CA GLY A 75 -2.40 2.75 -15.43
C GLY A 75 -1.98 1.95 -14.21
N LEU A 76 -2.87 1.08 -13.73
CA LEU A 76 -2.51 0.18 -12.61
C LEU A 76 -1.52 -0.91 -13.01
N ASP A 77 -1.37 -1.16 -14.30
CA ASP A 77 -0.43 -2.11 -14.88
C ASP A 77 0.88 -1.47 -15.40
N ASP A 78 1.05 -0.18 -15.19
CA ASP A 78 2.35 0.46 -15.39
C ASP A 78 3.36 -0.03 -14.33
N ILE A 79 4.62 -0.13 -14.69
CA ILE A 79 5.67 -0.57 -13.76
C ILE A 79 6.30 0.67 -13.13
N LEU A 80 5.90 0.96 -11.90
CA LEU A 80 6.45 2.05 -11.09
C LEU A 80 7.48 1.51 -10.09
N TYR A 81 8.34 2.39 -9.55
CA TYR A 81 9.53 1.97 -8.81
C TYR A 81 9.37 2.03 -7.27
N GLY A 82 8.18 1.76 -6.75
CA GLY A 82 7.87 1.83 -5.32
C GLY A 82 8.56 0.77 -4.44
N THR A 83 8.89 -0.41 -4.99
CA THR A 83 9.43 -1.51 -4.19
C THR A 83 10.53 -2.26 -4.94
N TRP A 84 11.74 -2.30 -4.38
CA TRP A 84 12.91 -2.88 -5.03
C TRP A 84 12.68 -4.33 -5.51
N ARG A 85 12.88 -4.56 -6.82
CA ARG A 85 12.72 -5.87 -7.50
C ARG A 85 11.34 -6.51 -7.35
N ARG A 86 10.30 -5.73 -7.02
CA ARG A 86 8.93 -6.21 -6.80
C ARG A 86 7.88 -5.48 -7.63
N ASN A 87 8.31 -4.62 -8.56
CA ASN A 87 7.38 -3.72 -9.25
C ASN A 87 6.59 -4.38 -10.38
N THR A 88 7.17 -5.37 -11.08
CA THR A 88 6.51 -6.06 -12.21
C THR A 88 5.30 -6.86 -11.73
N GLY A 89 4.11 -6.56 -12.27
CA GLY A 89 2.85 -7.20 -11.88
C GLY A 89 2.39 -6.83 -10.48
N SER A 90 2.73 -5.62 -10.00
CA SER A 90 2.39 -5.15 -8.66
C SER A 90 1.78 -3.75 -8.69
N ILE A 91 0.92 -3.48 -7.71
CA ILE A 91 0.33 -2.17 -7.49
C ILE A 91 0.88 -1.59 -6.18
N ALA A 92 1.42 -0.38 -6.22
CA ALA A 92 1.88 0.35 -5.06
C ALA A 92 0.84 1.37 -4.61
N ILE A 93 0.46 1.32 -3.33
CA ILE A 93 -0.46 2.26 -2.67
C ILE A 93 0.31 2.98 -1.58
N SER A 94 0.20 4.29 -1.49
CA SER A 94 0.88 5.06 -0.47
C SER A 94 -0.04 6.02 0.27
N LEU A 95 0.19 6.16 1.59
CA LEU A 95 -0.34 7.27 2.38
C LEU A 95 0.59 8.46 2.26
N LEU A 96 0.07 9.63 1.93
CA LEU A 96 0.86 10.87 1.97
C LEU A 96 1.15 11.23 3.43
N GLY A 97 2.39 11.54 3.75
CA GLY A 97 2.77 11.93 5.11
C GLY A 97 3.92 11.11 5.68
N CYS A 98 3.96 11.03 7.00
CA CYS A 98 5.04 10.42 7.78
C CYS A 98 6.39 11.13 7.58
N TYR A 99 6.36 12.44 7.35
CA TYR A 99 7.58 13.25 7.23
C TYR A 99 8.40 13.15 8.51
N ASP A 100 9.69 12.86 8.35
CA ASP A 100 10.63 12.59 9.44
C ASP A 100 10.29 11.33 10.27
N ALA A 101 9.53 10.39 9.74
CA ALA A 101 9.28 9.12 10.43
C ALA A 101 10.56 8.30 10.58
N THR A 102 10.69 7.66 11.74
CA THR A 102 11.77 6.74 12.11
C THR A 102 11.18 5.52 12.80
N PRO A 103 11.95 4.46 13.07
CA PRO A 103 11.46 3.37 13.91
C PRO A 103 10.99 3.78 15.31
N GLU A 104 11.44 4.93 15.79
CA GLU A 104 11.10 5.48 17.10
C GLU A 104 9.85 6.37 17.09
N GLY A 105 9.39 6.83 15.92
CA GLY A 105 8.21 7.70 15.83
C GLY A 105 7.77 8.00 14.40
N LEU A 106 6.50 8.41 14.28
CA LEU A 106 5.83 8.65 13.00
C LEU A 106 6.11 10.03 12.38
N GLY A 107 6.96 10.83 13.01
CA GLY A 107 7.25 12.18 12.54
C GLY A 107 6.11 13.17 12.81
N SER A 108 6.14 14.30 12.09
CA SER A 108 5.21 15.41 12.30
C SER A 108 3.86 15.26 11.58
N GLU A 109 3.77 14.35 10.62
CA GLU A 109 2.59 14.14 9.79
C GLU A 109 2.19 12.66 9.77
N PRO A 110 1.75 12.08 10.91
CA PRO A 110 1.47 10.65 11.03
C PRO A 110 0.25 10.23 10.22
N PRO A 111 0.06 8.92 9.96
CA PRO A 111 -1.13 8.42 9.28
C PRO A 111 -2.41 8.87 9.99
N THR A 112 -3.40 9.32 9.24
CA THR A 112 -4.72 9.66 9.79
C THR A 112 -5.65 8.46 9.78
N ALA A 113 -6.68 8.49 10.64
CA ALA A 113 -7.73 7.46 10.63
C ALA A 113 -8.41 7.36 9.27
N ALA A 114 -8.66 8.50 8.61
CA ALA A 114 -9.25 8.55 7.28
C ALA A 114 -8.37 7.85 6.22
N GLN A 115 -7.05 8.06 6.28
CA GLN A 115 -6.11 7.40 5.38
C GLN A 115 -6.10 5.88 5.56
N ILE A 116 -6.04 5.41 6.81
CA ILE A 116 -6.02 3.97 7.13
C ILE A 116 -7.31 3.31 6.65
N GLU A 117 -8.44 3.96 6.88
CA GLU A 117 -9.75 3.47 6.46
C GLU A 117 -9.84 3.38 4.92
N THR A 118 -9.47 4.44 4.22
CA THR A 118 -9.48 4.47 2.75
C THR A 118 -8.51 3.45 2.15
N MET A 119 -7.29 3.31 2.68
CA MET A 119 -6.34 2.30 2.21
C MET A 119 -6.93 0.89 2.34
N SER A 120 -7.59 0.59 3.44
CA SER A 120 -8.24 -0.71 3.67
C SER A 120 -9.35 -0.98 2.64
N GLN A 121 -10.15 0.04 2.31
CA GLN A 121 -11.18 -0.06 1.27
C GLN A 121 -10.57 -0.24 -0.13
N VAL A 122 -9.52 0.51 -0.45
CA VAL A 122 -8.78 0.37 -1.73
C VAL A 122 -8.22 -1.05 -1.89
N VAL A 123 -7.60 -1.58 -0.83
CA VAL A 123 -7.11 -2.98 -0.82
C VAL A 123 -8.24 -3.96 -1.11
N THR A 124 -9.41 -3.80 -0.47
CA THR A 124 -10.57 -4.66 -0.71
C THR A 124 -11.02 -4.61 -2.16
N VAL A 125 -11.17 -3.41 -2.73
CA VAL A 125 -11.62 -3.21 -4.11
C VAL A 125 -10.63 -3.83 -5.11
N LEU A 126 -9.34 -3.59 -4.94
CA LEU A 126 -8.29 -4.17 -5.79
C LEU A 126 -8.25 -5.69 -5.68
N ALA A 127 -8.26 -6.22 -4.47
CA ALA A 127 -8.18 -7.65 -4.23
C ALA A 127 -9.37 -8.41 -4.84
N ASN A 128 -10.58 -7.84 -4.74
CA ASN A 128 -11.74 -8.42 -5.40
C ASN A 128 -11.67 -8.37 -6.92
N ALA A 129 -11.27 -7.22 -7.48
CA ALA A 129 -11.18 -7.05 -8.93
C ALA A 129 -10.07 -7.91 -9.56
N LEU A 130 -9.02 -8.24 -8.80
CA LEU A 130 -7.85 -8.97 -9.27
C LEU A 130 -7.80 -10.44 -8.81
N ASP A 131 -8.84 -10.94 -8.15
CA ASP A 131 -8.93 -12.29 -7.59
C ASP A 131 -7.80 -12.62 -6.60
N LEU A 132 -7.47 -11.68 -5.71
CA LEU A 132 -6.45 -11.85 -4.69
C LEU A 132 -7.05 -12.20 -3.34
N THR A 133 -6.37 -13.04 -2.59
CA THR A 133 -6.58 -13.14 -1.14
C THR A 133 -5.97 -11.92 -0.45
N ILE A 134 -6.57 -11.49 0.64
CA ILE A 134 -6.03 -10.39 1.46
C ILE A 134 -5.23 -11.02 2.60
N ASP A 135 -4.03 -11.40 2.30
CA ASP A 135 -3.06 -12.02 3.20
C ASP A 135 -1.67 -11.43 2.96
N LYS A 136 -0.71 -11.82 3.79
CA LYS A 136 0.66 -11.32 3.70
C LYS A 136 1.37 -11.72 2.40
N ALA A 137 0.96 -12.79 1.74
CA ALA A 137 1.56 -13.22 0.48
C ALA A 137 1.22 -12.29 -0.69
N ARG A 138 0.04 -11.65 -0.66
CA ARG A 138 -0.48 -10.83 -1.77
C ARG A 138 -0.65 -9.36 -1.44
N VAL A 139 -0.81 -9.01 -0.17
CA VAL A 139 -0.97 -7.63 0.30
C VAL A 139 0.04 -7.39 1.42
N MET A 140 1.10 -6.68 1.11
CA MET A 140 2.29 -6.59 1.95
C MET A 140 2.72 -5.13 2.12
N THR A 141 3.20 -4.80 3.30
CA THR A 141 3.87 -3.51 3.50
C THR A 141 5.27 -3.52 2.91
N HIS A 142 5.80 -2.34 2.62
CA HIS A 142 7.19 -2.20 2.20
C HIS A 142 8.17 -2.75 3.26
N GLY A 143 7.88 -2.56 4.55
CA GLY A 143 8.69 -3.13 5.63
C GLY A 143 8.72 -4.65 5.61
N GLU A 144 7.57 -5.29 5.42
CA GLU A 144 7.46 -6.75 5.29
C GLU A 144 8.20 -7.24 4.03
N ALA A 145 8.09 -6.52 2.90
CA ALA A 145 8.84 -6.84 1.68
C ALA A 145 10.35 -6.67 1.88
N GLY A 146 10.77 -5.67 2.64
CA GLY A 146 12.18 -5.44 2.99
C GLY A 146 12.80 -6.62 3.73
N ASP A 147 12.03 -7.40 4.46
CA ASP A 147 12.45 -8.62 5.15
C ASP A 147 12.21 -9.90 4.32
N ASN A 148 11.86 -9.78 3.03
CA ASN A 148 11.52 -10.90 2.12
C ASN A 148 10.34 -11.76 2.60
N GLU A 149 9.43 -11.21 3.39
CA GLU A 149 8.30 -11.96 3.97
C GLU A 149 7.23 -12.33 2.93
N ASP A 150 7.31 -11.78 1.73
CA ASP A 150 6.45 -12.12 0.60
C ASP A 150 6.87 -13.41 -0.14
N GLY A 151 7.93 -14.07 0.33
CA GLY A 151 8.49 -15.24 -0.31
C GLY A 151 9.34 -14.95 -1.55
N VAL A 152 9.57 -13.68 -1.86
CA VAL A 152 10.43 -13.26 -2.98
C VAL A 152 11.81 -12.89 -2.42
N TRP A 153 12.74 -13.81 -2.52
CA TRP A 153 14.13 -13.52 -2.13
C TRP A 153 14.83 -12.72 -3.23
N CYS A 154 15.14 -11.48 -2.99
CA CYS A 154 15.85 -10.64 -3.95
C CYS A 154 17.01 -9.83 -3.36
N HIS A 155 17.15 -9.81 -2.06
CA HIS A 155 18.28 -9.20 -1.34
C HIS A 155 18.30 -9.75 0.09
N ASP A 156 19.38 -9.52 0.81
CA ASP A 156 19.41 -9.83 2.23
C ASP A 156 18.35 -8.99 2.98
N PRO A 157 17.67 -9.59 3.96
CA PRO A 157 16.69 -8.86 4.77
C PRO A 157 17.33 -7.64 5.42
N TYR A 158 16.62 -6.53 5.37
CA TYR A 158 17.12 -5.30 5.97
C TYR A 158 16.99 -5.30 7.49
N GLY A 159 16.02 -6.04 8.01
CA GLY A 159 15.69 -6.04 9.41
C GLY A 159 15.07 -4.73 9.90
N PRO A 160 14.68 -4.72 11.18
CA PRO A 160 13.84 -3.66 11.72
C PRO A 160 14.47 -2.27 11.77
N LYS A 161 15.74 -2.14 11.80
CA LYS A 161 16.44 -0.84 11.90
C LYS A 161 17.39 -0.62 10.75
N SER A 162 17.02 -1.10 9.59
CA SER A 162 17.78 -0.89 8.38
C SER A 162 17.84 0.59 8.00
N THR A 163 18.99 1.02 7.51
CA THR A 163 19.16 2.35 6.92
C THR A 163 18.55 2.49 5.55
N VAL A 164 18.04 1.41 4.99
CA VAL A 164 17.44 1.36 3.64
C VAL A 164 15.94 1.55 3.70
N GLU A 165 15.42 2.10 4.80
CA GLU A 165 14.04 2.54 4.84
C GLU A 165 13.00 1.44 4.54
N ARG A 166 12.75 0.62 5.54
CA ARG A 166 11.87 -0.54 5.37
C ARG A 166 10.93 -0.71 6.56
N TRP A 167 10.49 0.42 7.12
CA TRP A 167 9.53 0.42 8.22
C TRP A 167 8.20 1.10 7.87
N ASP A 168 8.01 1.48 6.59
CA ASP A 168 6.73 2.06 6.17
C ASP A 168 5.58 1.12 6.51
N LEU A 169 4.60 1.65 7.22
CA LEU A 169 3.41 0.98 7.71
C LEU A 169 3.67 -0.18 8.69
N GLU A 170 4.87 -0.28 9.24
CA GLU A 170 5.14 -1.23 10.32
C GLU A 170 4.36 -0.90 11.60
N PHE A 171 4.03 0.37 11.79
CA PHE A 171 3.14 0.87 12.84
C PHE A 171 2.36 2.08 12.34
N LEU A 172 1.24 2.36 12.97
CA LEU A 172 0.26 3.35 12.48
C LEU A 172 -0.03 4.47 13.47
N GLY A 173 0.47 4.38 14.71
CA GLY A 173 0.10 5.31 15.78
C GLY A 173 -1.32 5.11 16.32
N THR A 174 -1.95 3.99 15.99
CA THR A 174 -3.28 3.62 16.47
C THR A 174 -3.18 2.80 17.76
N THR A 175 -4.30 2.61 18.46
CA THR A 175 -4.35 1.78 19.66
C THR A 175 -3.86 0.35 19.41
N GLU A 176 -4.14 -0.20 18.24
CA GLU A 176 -3.73 -1.57 17.88
C GLU A 176 -2.27 -1.66 17.43
N SER A 177 -1.76 -0.60 16.80
CA SER A 177 -0.41 -0.54 16.21
C SER A 177 0.28 0.79 16.58
N PRO A 178 0.55 1.02 17.88
CA PRO A 178 1.00 2.33 18.35
C PRO A 178 2.48 2.62 18.11
N VAL A 179 3.31 1.58 18.08
CA VAL A 179 4.78 1.68 18.01
C VAL A 179 5.35 0.59 17.15
N TYR A 180 6.59 0.79 16.71
CA TYR A 180 7.35 -0.20 15.98
C TYR A 180 7.60 -1.45 16.82
N ASP A 181 7.02 -2.55 16.39
CA ASP A 181 7.09 -3.86 17.06
C ASP A 181 7.09 -5.01 16.03
N PRO A 182 8.11 -5.07 15.17
CA PRO A 182 8.11 -5.99 14.03
C PRO A 182 8.11 -7.46 14.43
N TYR A 183 8.56 -7.77 15.64
CA TYR A 183 8.61 -9.15 16.16
C TYR A 183 7.50 -9.46 17.17
N GLY A 184 6.57 -8.53 17.40
CA GLY A 184 5.47 -8.73 18.35
C GLY A 184 5.89 -8.83 19.81
N SER A 185 7.11 -8.38 20.15
CA SER A 185 7.69 -8.50 21.51
C SER A 185 6.92 -7.67 22.55
N LYS A 186 6.24 -6.61 22.11
CA LYS A 186 5.41 -5.74 22.94
C LYS A 186 3.93 -6.12 22.90
N GLY A 187 3.56 -7.11 22.07
CA GLY A 187 2.19 -7.57 21.93
C GLY A 187 1.29 -6.69 21.05
N TYR A 188 1.87 -5.77 20.29
CA TYR A 188 1.14 -4.92 19.35
C TYR A 188 1.08 -5.54 17.95
N ARG A 189 0.06 -5.14 17.19
CA ARG A 189 -0.09 -5.57 15.80
C ARG A 189 0.80 -4.70 14.90
N ARG A 190 1.36 -5.31 13.86
CA ARG A 190 2.01 -4.57 12.77
C ARG A 190 0.95 -3.82 11.97
N GLY A 191 1.32 -2.70 11.37
CA GLY A 191 0.42 -1.88 10.57
C GLY A 191 -0.21 -2.63 9.40
N GLY A 192 0.56 -3.48 8.72
CA GLY A 192 0.04 -4.35 7.66
C GLY A 192 -1.06 -5.30 8.12
N ASP A 193 -0.94 -5.87 9.32
CA ASP A 193 -1.97 -6.76 9.89
C ASP A 193 -3.26 -5.99 10.20
N VAL A 194 -3.16 -4.76 10.69
CA VAL A 194 -4.33 -3.90 10.93
C VAL A 194 -5.05 -3.59 9.61
N ILE A 195 -4.31 -3.18 8.59
CA ILE A 195 -4.90 -2.85 7.27
C ILE A 195 -5.53 -4.07 6.61
N ARG A 196 -4.84 -5.21 6.60
CA ARG A 196 -5.39 -6.48 6.06
C ARG A 196 -6.62 -6.93 6.83
N GLY A 197 -6.63 -6.79 8.14
CA GLY A 197 -7.79 -7.10 8.98
C GLY A 197 -9.01 -6.25 8.64
N LYS A 198 -8.82 -4.93 8.52
CA LYS A 198 -9.88 -4.01 8.09
C LYS A 198 -10.36 -4.32 6.66
N ALA A 199 -9.44 -4.58 5.74
CA ALA A 199 -9.78 -4.93 4.37
C ALA A 199 -10.58 -6.24 4.28
N ASN A 200 -10.23 -7.26 5.04
CA ASN A 200 -11.01 -8.50 5.15
C ASN A 200 -12.38 -8.28 5.77
N TRP A 201 -12.50 -7.35 6.71
CA TRP A 201 -13.80 -6.95 7.24
C TRP A 201 -14.68 -6.34 6.15
N TYR A 202 -14.15 -5.40 5.33
CA TYR A 202 -14.88 -4.84 4.20
C TYR A 202 -15.24 -5.88 3.14
N ARG A 203 -14.36 -6.87 2.92
CA ARG A 203 -14.66 -7.98 2.00
C ARG A 203 -15.91 -8.74 2.42
N LYS A 204 -16.16 -8.87 3.72
CA LYS A 204 -17.36 -9.53 4.28
C LYS A 204 -18.56 -8.60 4.38
N ALA A 205 -18.34 -7.36 4.79
CA ALA A 205 -19.40 -6.39 5.03
C ALA A 205 -19.91 -5.69 3.77
N GLY A 206 -19.05 -5.58 2.75
CA GLY A 206 -19.29 -4.79 1.56
C GLY A 206 -18.88 -3.33 1.73
N ILE A 207 -18.86 -2.61 0.62
CA ILE A 207 -18.64 -1.17 0.54
C ILE A 207 -19.79 -0.59 -0.27
N LYS A 208 -20.66 0.14 0.41
CA LYS A 208 -21.92 0.66 -0.19
C LYS A 208 -21.66 1.38 -1.51
N GLY A 209 -22.38 0.98 -2.56
CA GLY A 209 -22.29 1.58 -3.88
C GLY A 209 -21.03 1.20 -4.70
N VAL A 210 -20.16 0.36 -4.15
CA VAL A 210 -18.90 -0.06 -4.79
C VAL A 210 -18.78 -1.57 -4.87
N TYR A 211 -18.98 -2.25 -3.77
CA TYR A 211 -18.79 -3.67 -3.64
C TYR A 211 -19.84 -4.30 -2.72
N ASP A 212 -20.58 -5.27 -3.24
CA ASP A 212 -21.50 -6.10 -2.47
C ASP A 212 -20.90 -7.50 -2.29
N PRO A 213 -20.78 -8.01 -1.07
CA PRO A 213 -20.30 -9.37 -0.84
C PRO A 213 -21.33 -10.37 -1.38
N ARG A 214 -20.84 -11.46 -1.98
CA ARG A 214 -21.66 -12.58 -2.44
C ARG A 214 -21.76 -13.66 -1.39
#